data_b60b32f1aa5a657ab2fb121936bb2e30
#
_entry.id   b60b32f1aa5a657ab2fb121936bb2e30
#
_cell.length_a   1.000
_cell.length_b   1.000
_cell.length_c   1.000
_cell.angle_alpha   90.00
_cell.angle_beta   90.00
_cell.angle_gamma   90.00
#
_symmetry.space_group_name_H-M   'P 1'
#
loop_
_entity.id
_entity.type
_entity.pdbx_description
1 polymer ?
#
loop_
_entity_poly.entity_id
_entity_poly.type
_entity_poly.pdbx_seq_one_letter_code
_entity_poly.pdbx_strand_id
1 'polypeptide(L)'
;MGRLRSLFRYGTEYAVGAALALGGAGCANHDDISLSKQRERATTEIPKVPVPPENGPKLASIADLTPVLERPAANANRIGYLHAGDRVSRAAEPYSREDCADGWFPVRPAGFVCATGSATTDLRHPTLAAMAIQPLLDQPLPYTYARTITETALYERDGAHENTVREIGKLKRRAGMAVVGSWTAAVLGNAPERLALLTNGKFVKAADLEAATASDFHGVELGEKQTLPLAFVVKHGVRDFKLDGEDAEQGRDLDVHAHLDLTGKFRTAHGEKFWALSNGRWVRHKDVTTVLARNVFPDFAVEGQKWLDVSVVMGTLVAYEGKRPFLATLVSVGRDAQPAATIDVAAGDVPPPAAAFGLGTFEVRAKHITLVGADPFALRESYQLYDVPWVFELSSGRLAYGAYWHDRFGVEHGSGGIELSPADAARLFQWLTPSVPDGWHGVSTLHGEAKTLVVIRK
;
A
#
# COMPACT_ATOMS: atom_id res chain seq x y z
N MET A 1 -28.49 44.34 -6.38
CA MET A 1 -27.58 45.34 -5.84
C MET A 1 -26.62 44.60 -4.91
N GLY A 2 -25.39 44.48 -5.01
CA GLY A 2 -24.33 45.05 -5.77
C GLY A 2 -23.11 44.18 -5.61
N ARG A 3 -22.36 44.10 -6.62
CA ARG A 3 -21.05 43.43 -6.80
C ARG A 3 -20.01 43.85 -5.74
N LEU A 4 -19.08 42.93 -5.39
CA LEU A 4 -17.65 43.31 -5.39
C LEU A 4 -16.77 42.06 -5.59
N ARG A 5 -16.01 42.11 -6.65
CA ARG A 5 -14.84 41.30 -7.01
C ARG A 5 -13.64 41.82 -6.21
N SER A 6 -12.74 40.96 -5.75
CA SER A 6 -11.32 41.32 -5.70
C SER A 6 -10.43 40.13 -5.94
N LEU A 7 -9.63 40.30 -6.96
CA LEU A 7 -8.46 39.57 -7.42
C LEU A 7 -7.32 39.69 -6.40
N PHE A 8 -6.59 38.62 -6.13
CA PHE A 8 -5.18 38.71 -5.77
C PHE A 8 -4.38 37.73 -6.61
N ARG A 9 -3.64 38.32 -7.54
CA ARG A 9 -2.49 37.73 -8.23
C ARG A 9 -1.29 37.92 -7.32
N TYR A 10 -0.50 36.84 -7.13
CA TYR A 10 0.90 36.95 -6.74
C TYR A 10 1.73 36.39 -7.87
N GLY A 11 2.41 37.32 -8.57
CA GLY A 11 3.53 37.04 -9.45
C GLY A 11 4.82 37.22 -8.66
N THR A 12 5.71 36.27 -8.72
CA THR A 12 7.11 36.44 -8.35
C THR A 12 7.96 36.34 -9.61
N GLU A 13 8.50 37.50 -10.02
CA GLU A 13 9.50 37.63 -11.07
C GLU A 13 10.86 37.21 -10.49
N TYR A 14 11.55 36.32 -11.18
CA TYR A 14 12.98 36.10 -10.99
C TYR A 14 13.72 36.72 -12.16
N ALA A 15 14.52 37.73 -11.86
CA ALA A 15 15.41 38.36 -12.80
C ALA A 15 16.59 37.44 -13.15
N VAL A 16 16.73 37.13 -14.44
CA VAL A 16 17.90 36.43 -14.99
C VAL A 16 18.84 37.49 -15.51
N GLY A 17 20.01 37.63 -14.86
CA GLY A 17 21.11 38.45 -15.37
C GLY A 17 21.82 37.74 -16.52
N ALA A 18 21.78 38.36 -17.69
CA ALA A 18 22.56 37.91 -18.87
C ALA A 18 23.96 38.47 -18.82
N ALA A 19 24.96 37.63 -18.83
CA ALA A 19 26.34 37.98 -19.14
C ALA A 19 26.66 37.51 -20.56
N LEU A 20 26.85 38.47 -21.46
CA LEU A 20 27.36 38.29 -22.82
C LEU A 20 28.89 38.13 -22.75
N ALA A 21 29.41 37.00 -23.24
CA ALA A 21 30.80 36.91 -23.69
C ALA A 21 30.84 36.43 -25.12
N LEU A 22 31.32 37.33 -26.00
CA LEU A 22 31.67 37.05 -27.38
C LEU A 22 33.05 36.38 -27.47
N GLY A 23 33.16 35.35 -28.26
CA GLY A 23 34.48 34.80 -28.62
C GLY A 23 34.43 33.48 -29.39
N GLY A 24 34.73 33.54 -30.68
CA GLY A 24 35.45 32.52 -31.41
C GLY A 24 34.66 31.45 -32.18
N ALA A 25 34.59 31.63 -33.49
CA ALA A 25 34.16 30.60 -34.45
C ALA A 25 35.14 29.44 -34.48
N GLY A 26 34.66 28.24 -34.23
CA GLY A 26 35.29 26.96 -34.51
C GLY A 26 34.25 25.98 -34.98
N CYS A 27 34.28 25.60 -36.26
CA CYS A 27 33.47 24.52 -36.79
C CYS A 27 33.87 23.22 -36.14
N ALA A 28 33.05 22.72 -35.23
CA ALA A 28 33.11 21.34 -34.78
C ALA A 28 31.78 20.69 -35.13
N ASN A 29 31.84 19.57 -35.87
CA ASN A 29 30.73 18.72 -36.20
C ASN A 29 30.05 18.29 -34.90
N HIS A 30 28.85 18.79 -34.68
CA HIS A 30 27.95 18.25 -33.68
C HIS A 30 27.40 16.94 -34.23
N ASP A 31 28.00 15.82 -33.82
CA ASP A 31 27.34 14.56 -33.87
C ASP A 31 26.09 14.65 -32.97
N ASP A 32 24.96 14.66 -33.62
CA ASP A 32 23.63 14.63 -33.01
C ASP A 32 23.46 13.27 -32.32
N ILE A 33 23.84 13.20 -31.03
CA ILE A 33 23.62 12.02 -30.22
C ILE A 33 22.12 12.03 -29.89
N SER A 34 21.33 11.40 -30.74
CA SER A 34 19.90 11.23 -30.54
C SER A 34 19.64 10.49 -29.21
N LEU A 35 18.64 10.93 -28.46
CA LEU A 35 18.18 10.30 -27.21
C LEU A 35 17.89 8.80 -27.38
N SER A 36 17.59 8.34 -28.61
CA SER A 36 17.44 6.94 -28.96
C SER A 36 18.76 6.14 -28.86
N LYS A 37 19.90 6.73 -29.22
CA LYS A 37 21.22 6.08 -29.05
C LYS A 37 21.68 6.01 -27.60
N GLN A 38 21.26 6.93 -26.73
CA GLN A 38 21.50 6.81 -25.28
C GLN A 38 20.64 5.70 -24.64
N ARG A 39 19.42 5.47 -25.14
CA ARG A 39 18.59 4.32 -24.71
C ARG A 39 19.15 2.97 -25.13
N GLU A 40 19.72 2.86 -26.32
CA GLU A 40 20.35 1.61 -26.81
C GLU A 40 21.64 1.23 -26.05
N ARG A 41 22.37 2.19 -25.48
CA ARG A 41 23.54 1.90 -24.62
C ARG A 41 23.16 1.45 -23.20
N ALA A 42 21.91 1.56 -22.79
CA ALA A 42 21.43 1.16 -21.46
C ALA A 42 20.98 -0.31 -21.34
N THR A 43 21.06 -1.10 -22.39
CA THR A 43 20.87 -2.57 -22.34
C THR A 43 22.16 -3.25 -21.86
N THR A 44 22.67 -2.84 -20.71
CA THR A 44 23.76 -3.55 -20.09
C THR A 44 23.20 -4.79 -19.41
N GLU A 45 23.78 -5.93 -19.71
CA GLU A 45 23.42 -7.23 -19.14
C GLU A 45 23.42 -7.13 -17.59
N ILE A 46 22.36 -7.68 -16.95
CA ILE A 46 22.29 -7.74 -15.49
C ILE A 46 23.45 -8.62 -15.00
N PRO A 47 24.34 -8.11 -14.13
CA PRO A 47 25.48 -8.87 -13.66
C PRO A 47 25.05 -10.15 -12.94
N LYS A 48 25.56 -11.30 -13.37
CA LYS A 48 25.37 -12.58 -12.67
C LYS A 48 26.35 -12.64 -11.49
N VAL A 49 25.84 -12.31 -10.30
CA VAL A 49 26.61 -12.39 -9.05
C VAL A 49 26.08 -13.51 -8.17
N PRO A 50 26.92 -14.18 -7.38
CA PRO A 50 26.47 -15.15 -6.39
C PRO A 50 25.51 -14.48 -5.40
N VAL A 51 24.42 -15.16 -5.05
CA VAL A 51 23.52 -14.70 -3.99
C VAL A 51 24.27 -14.70 -2.67
N PRO A 52 24.30 -13.59 -1.92
CA PRO A 52 24.99 -13.53 -0.64
C PRO A 52 24.44 -14.58 0.35
N PRO A 53 25.27 -15.16 1.21
CA PRO A 53 24.81 -16.12 2.20
C PRO A 53 23.85 -15.45 3.21
N GLU A 54 22.88 -16.21 3.70
CA GLU A 54 21.88 -15.70 4.63
C GLU A 54 22.49 -15.14 5.91
N ASN A 55 23.51 -15.83 6.44
CA ASN A 55 24.29 -15.41 7.61
C ASN A 55 25.48 -14.53 7.26
N GLY A 56 25.51 -13.95 6.06
CA GLY A 56 26.58 -13.05 5.62
C GLY A 56 26.54 -11.70 6.35
N PRO A 57 27.54 -10.85 6.07
CA PRO A 57 27.56 -9.49 6.56
C PRO A 57 26.27 -8.76 6.21
N LYS A 58 25.85 -7.81 7.07
CA LYS A 58 24.63 -7.05 6.86
C LYS A 58 24.92 -5.66 6.31
N LEU A 59 23.97 -5.15 5.55
CA LEU A 59 23.81 -3.76 5.18
C LEU A 59 22.44 -3.32 5.72
N ALA A 60 22.36 -2.08 6.20
CA ALA A 60 21.14 -1.54 6.77
C ALA A 60 20.73 -0.23 6.09
N SER A 61 19.42 0.00 5.96
CA SER A 61 18.87 1.27 5.52
C SER A 61 18.85 2.29 6.65
N ILE A 62 19.23 3.53 6.33
CA ILE A 62 19.18 4.69 7.25
C ILE A 62 18.30 5.82 6.72
N ALA A 63 17.57 5.58 5.64
CA ALA A 63 16.65 6.50 5.00
C ALA A 63 15.27 5.87 4.83
N ASP A 64 14.24 6.69 4.62
CA ASP A 64 12.86 6.22 4.41
C ASP A 64 12.74 5.28 3.21
N LEU A 65 13.60 5.46 2.21
CA LEU A 65 13.68 4.60 1.04
C LEU A 65 15.14 4.43 0.62
N THR A 66 15.63 3.21 0.72
CA THR A 66 16.92 2.78 0.14
C THR A 66 16.61 1.84 -1.02
N PRO A 67 16.86 2.24 -2.27
CA PRO A 67 16.51 1.43 -3.42
C PRO A 67 17.37 0.17 -3.53
N VAL A 68 16.75 -0.94 -3.86
CA VAL A 68 17.43 -2.14 -4.35
C VAL A 68 17.28 -2.15 -5.86
N LEU A 69 18.42 -2.08 -6.56
CA LEU A 69 18.48 -1.93 -8.01
C LEU A 69 18.89 -3.24 -8.69
N GLU A 70 18.43 -3.48 -9.89
CA GLU A 70 18.79 -4.69 -10.66
C GLU A 70 20.28 -4.72 -11.06
N ARG A 71 20.92 -3.55 -11.16
CA ARG A 71 22.32 -3.36 -11.54
C ARG A 71 23.00 -2.34 -10.62
N PRO A 72 24.33 -2.38 -10.46
CA PRO A 72 25.09 -1.43 -9.63
C PRO A 72 25.25 -0.09 -10.35
N ALA A 73 24.16 0.62 -10.62
CA ALA A 73 24.13 1.91 -11.28
C ALA A 73 22.90 2.71 -10.83
N ALA A 74 23.07 3.99 -10.55
CA ALA A 74 22.02 4.85 -10.02
C ALA A 74 20.78 4.98 -10.93
N ASN A 75 20.95 4.76 -12.23
CA ASN A 75 19.88 4.79 -13.23
C ASN A 75 19.31 3.41 -13.57
N ALA A 76 19.67 2.35 -12.81
CA ALA A 76 19.13 1.02 -13.00
C ALA A 76 17.67 0.93 -12.51
N ASN A 77 16.93 -0.07 -13.01
CA ASN A 77 15.57 -0.29 -12.55
C ASN A 77 15.56 -0.71 -11.08
N ARG A 78 14.61 -0.16 -10.33
CA ARG A 78 14.37 -0.53 -8.94
C ARG A 78 13.54 -1.81 -8.89
N ILE A 79 14.06 -2.85 -8.24
CA ILE A 79 13.39 -4.13 -8.05
C ILE A 79 12.75 -4.26 -6.65
N GLY A 80 13.05 -3.32 -5.78
CA GLY A 80 12.50 -3.24 -4.43
C GLY A 80 13.19 -2.14 -3.63
N TYR A 81 12.92 -2.09 -2.35
CA TYR A 81 13.57 -1.14 -1.45
C TYR A 81 13.59 -1.62 -0.01
N LEU A 82 14.45 -0.99 0.77
CA LEU A 82 14.55 -1.11 2.21
C LEU A 82 14.02 0.18 2.85
N HIS A 83 13.41 0.05 4.02
CA HIS A 83 12.98 1.16 4.85
C HIS A 83 13.98 1.41 5.98
N ALA A 84 13.96 2.59 6.60
CA ALA A 84 14.85 2.91 7.71
C ALA A 84 14.79 1.86 8.82
N GLY A 85 15.93 1.28 9.18
CA GLY A 85 16.03 0.18 10.16
C GLY A 85 16.09 -1.22 9.54
N ASP A 86 15.65 -1.40 8.30
CA ASP A 86 15.71 -2.70 7.61
C ASP A 86 17.15 -3.14 7.38
N ARG A 87 17.36 -4.45 7.42
CA ARG A 87 18.69 -5.07 7.31
C ARG A 87 18.65 -6.25 6.36
N VAL A 88 19.59 -6.26 5.40
CA VAL A 88 19.73 -7.35 4.43
C VAL A 88 21.11 -7.96 4.47
N SER A 89 21.22 -9.24 4.12
CA SER A 89 22.51 -9.88 3.90
C SER A 89 23.12 -9.38 2.61
N ARG A 90 24.41 -9.07 2.63
CA ARG A 90 25.20 -8.57 1.52
C ARG A 90 26.42 -9.43 1.23
N ALA A 91 27.00 -9.26 0.05
CA ALA A 91 28.34 -9.77 -0.22
C ALA A 91 29.39 -9.14 0.73
N ALA A 92 30.46 -9.86 1.02
CA ALA A 92 31.51 -9.36 1.90
C ALA A 92 32.13 -8.08 1.35
N GLU A 93 32.45 -8.07 0.05
CA GLU A 93 33.05 -6.95 -0.65
C GLU A 93 32.05 -6.27 -1.61
N PRO A 94 32.21 -4.97 -1.89
CA PRO A 94 31.42 -4.30 -2.89
C PRO A 94 31.75 -4.84 -4.30
N TYR A 95 30.74 -4.91 -5.16
CA TYR A 95 30.91 -5.27 -6.57
C TYR A 95 31.62 -4.17 -7.36
N SER A 96 31.29 -2.91 -7.09
CA SER A 96 31.84 -1.71 -7.73
C SER A 96 31.76 -0.53 -6.77
N ARG A 97 32.58 0.51 -7.03
CA ARG A 97 32.48 1.81 -6.37
C ARG A 97 32.16 2.95 -7.34
N GLU A 98 31.86 2.62 -8.58
CA GLU A 98 31.45 3.60 -9.60
C GLU A 98 30.13 4.26 -9.18
N ASP A 99 30.11 5.58 -9.11
CA ASP A 99 28.97 6.40 -8.66
C ASP A 99 28.42 6.08 -7.25
N CYS A 100 29.21 5.33 -6.44
CA CYS A 100 28.85 4.99 -5.05
C CYS A 100 30.13 4.87 -4.20
N ALA A 101 30.47 5.89 -3.43
CA ALA A 101 31.73 6.01 -2.73
C ALA A 101 32.01 4.83 -1.77
N ASP A 102 31.02 4.40 -1.00
CA ASP A 102 31.12 3.28 -0.05
C ASP A 102 30.87 1.91 -0.72
N GLY A 103 30.47 1.91 -1.99
CA GLY A 103 30.34 0.74 -2.85
C GLY A 103 28.94 0.20 -3.02
N TRP A 104 28.74 -0.44 -4.19
CA TRP A 104 27.56 -1.20 -4.55
C TRP A 104 27.69 -2.61 -4.04
N PHE A 105 26.84 -3.01 -3.14
CA PHE A 105 26.85 -4.36 -2.59
C PHE A 105 25.73 -5.20 -3.21
N PRO A 106 26.05 -6.39 -3.76
CA PRO A 106 25.04 -7.40 -4.01
C PRO A 106 24.31 -7.74 -2.71
N VAL A 107 22.98 -7.79 -2.73
CA VAL A 107 22.15 -8.10 -1.56
C VAL A 107 21.27 -9.32 -1.83
N ARG A 108 20.81 -9.95 -0.76
CA ARG A 108 19.91 -11.11 -0.85
C ARG A 108 18.44 -10.66 -1.04
N PRO A 109 17.62 -11.39 -1.84
CA PRO A 109 17.98 -12.55 -2.66
C PRO A 109 18.58 -12.15 -4.02
N ALA A 110 18.47 -10.88 -4.42
CA ALA A 110 18.97 -10.34 -5.70
C ALA A 110 19.17 -8.82 -5.59
N GLY A 111 19.86 -8.26 -6.59
CA GLY A 111 20.02 -6.81 -6.74
C GLY A 111 21.19 -6.23 -5.99
N PHE A 112 21.31 -4.90 -6.07
CA PHE A 112 22.40 -4.12 -5.55
C PHE A 112 21.88 -2.93 -4.73
N VAL A 113 22.59 -2.64 -3.63
CA VAL A 113 22.36 -1.46 -2.81
C VAL A 113 23.64 -0.65 -2.73
N CYS A 114 23.54 0.66 -2.96
CA CYS A 114 24.62 1.60 -2.70
C CYS A 114 24.70 1.90 -1.21
N ALA A 115 25.87 1.68 -0.60
CA ALA A 115 26.07 1.93 0.83
C ALA A 115 26.34 3.41 1.16
N THR A 116 26.22 4.32 0.18
CA THR A 116 26.42 5.77 0.38
C THR A 116 25.08 6.47 0.55
N GLY A 117 24.94 7.29 1.58
CA GLY A 117 23.78 8.17 1.78
C GLY A 117 22.57 7.50 2.42
N SER A 118 21.87 6.61 1.71
CA SER A 118 20.64 5.97 2.22
C SER A 118 20.85 4.65 2.97
N ALA A 119 22.03 4.04 2.84
CA ALA A 119 22.36 2.79 3.49
C ALA A 119 23.74 2.86 4.17
N THR A 120 24.00 1.92 5.07
CA THR A 120 25.26 1.82 5.79
C THR A 120 25.65 0.37 6.06
N THR A 121 26.95 0.11 6.13
CA THR A 121 27.50 -1.14 6.66
C THR A 121 27.85 -1.05 8.15
N ASP A 122 27.80 0.15 8.76
CA ASP A 122 27.93 0.34 10.20
C ASP A 122 26.61 0.07 10.92
N LEU A 123 26.50 -1.13 11.50
CA LEU A 123 25.29 -1.55 12.22
C LEU A 123 25.09 -0.84 13.57
N ARG A 124 26.01 0.06 13.97
CA ARG A 124 25.87 0.91 15.16
C ARG A 124 25.37 2.31 14.84
N HIS A 125 25.04 2.58 13.59
CA HIS A 125 24.53 3.89 13.17
C HIS A 125 23.30 4.29 14.01
N PRO A 126 23.21 5.55 14.53
CA PRO A 126 22.16 5.97 15.46
C PRO A 126 20.74 5.78 14.93
N THR A 127 20.53 5.95 13.63
CA THR A 127 19.21 5.71 13.00
C THR A 127 18.71 4.27 13.24
N LEU A 128 19.61 3.28 13.23
CA LEU A 128 19.24 1.88 13.43
C LEU A 128 18.79 1.59 14.87
N ALA A 129 19.29 2.35 15.83
CA ALA A 129 18.81 2.26 17.21
C ALA A 129 17.44 2.93 17.36
N ALA A 130 17.23 4.07 16.70
CA ALA A 130 15.95 4.78 16.70
C ALA A 130 14.83 3.99 15.99
N MET A 131 15.16 3.37 14.85
CA MET A 131 14.24 2.60 13.99
C MET A 131 14.39 1.07 14.24
N ALA A 132 14.54 0.67 15.50
CA ALA A 132 14.79 -0.74 15.85
C ALA A 132 13.55 -1.64 15.72
N ILE A 133 12.35 -1.06 15.76
CA ILE A 133 11.10 -1.82 15.64
C ILE A 133 10.91 -2.24 14.19
N GLN A 134 10.90 -3.55 13.98
CA GLN A 134 10.67 -4.17 12.68
C GLN A 134 9.18 -4.47 12.49
N PRO A 135 8.70 -4.57 11.24
CA PRO A 135 7.31 -4.91 10.96
C PRO A 135 6.98 -6.33 11.41
N LEU A 136 5.82 -6.50 12.05
CA LEU A 136 5.26 -7.80 12.47
C LEU A 136 4.51 -8.41 11.29
N LEU A 137 5.15 -9.32 10.56
CA LEU A 137 4.61 -9.87 9.31
C LEU A 137 3.49 -10.91 9.55
N ASP A 138 3.34 -11.42 10.75
CA ASP A 138 2.35 -12.41 11.17
C ASP A 138 1.11 -11.79 11.85
N GLN A 139 1.05 -10.45 11.93
CA GLN A 139 -0.04 -9.72 12.56
C GLN A 139 -0.93 -9.01 11.53
N PRO A 140 -2.19 -8.71 11.87
CA PRO A 140 -3.06 -7.91 11.00
C PRO A 140 -2.50 -6.54 10.68
N LEU A 141 -1.72 -5.96 11.57
CA LEU A 141 -1.03 -4.68 11.39
C LEU A 141 0.47 -4.84 11.62
N PRO A 142 1.33 -4.37 10.70
CA PRO A 142 2.78 -4.56 10.79
C PRO A 142 3.43 -3.72 11.90
N TYR A 143 2.76 -2.65 12.35
CA TYR A 143 3.22 -1.75 13.40
C TYR A 143 2.08 -1.39 14.35
N THR A 144 2.38 -0.62 15.39
CA THR A 144 1.36 0.04 16.20
C THR A 144 0.84 1.25 15.44
N TYR A 145 -0.46 1.28 15.17
CA TYR A 145 -1.10 2.41 14.51
C TYR A 145 -1.77 3.33 15.51
N ALA A 146 -1.71 4.63 15.24
CA ALA A 146 -2.32 5.67 16.02
C ALA A 146 -3.03 6.69 15.12
N ARG A 147 -3.91 7.48 15.71
CA ARG A 147 -4.56 8.63 15.06
C ARG A 147 -4.51 9.84 15.95
N THR A 148 -4.50 11.02 15.35
CA THR A 148 -4.55 12.28 16.08
C THR A 148 -5.94 12.52 16.68
N ILE A 149 -6.01 12.92 17.94
CA ILE A 149 -7.25 13.30 18.63
C ILE A 149 -7.64 14.75 18.36
N THR A 150 -6.68 15.57 17.95
CA THR A 150 -6.85 17.00 17.61
C THR A 150 -6.00 17.37 16.41
N GLU A 151 -6.10 18.57 15.88
CA GLU A 151 -5.08 19.12 14.98
C GLU A 151 -3.79 19.29 15.79
N THR A 152 -2.67 18.82 15.24
CA THR A 152 -1.36 18.86 15.91
C THR A 152 -0.24 19.14 14.91
N ALA A 153 0.92 19.53 15.41
CA ALA A 153 2.09 19.76 14.56
C ALA A 153 2.82 18.47 14.20
N LEU A 154 3.36 18.44 12.98
CA LEU A 154 4.31 17.45 12.51
C LEU A 154 5.71 18.04 12.64
N TYR A 155 6.62 17.26 13.21
CA TYR A 155 7.97 17.70 13.49
C TYR A 155 9.01 16.83 12.77
N GLU A 156 10.17 17.43 12.53
CA GLU A 156 11.39 16.71 12.17
C GLU A 156 12.53 17.07 13.10
N ARG A 157 13.58 16.25 13.13
CA ARG A 157 14.77 16.53 13.92
C ARG A 157 15.43 17.82 13.44
N ASP A 158 15.76 18.71 14.37
CA ASP A 158 16.59 19.88 14.07
C ASP A 158 18.05 19.44 14.00
N GLY A 159 18.65 19.53 12.84
CA GLY A 159 20.05 19.17 12.63
C GLY A 159 21.04 20.13 13.30
N ALA A 160 20.60 21.33 13.69
CA ALA A 160 21.46 22.36 14.29
C ALA A 160 21.53 22.29 15.82
N HIS A 161 20.51 21.71 16.47
CA HIS A 161 20.42 21.66 17.92
C HIS A 161 20.18 20.23 18.40
N GLU A 162 20.99 19.80 19.34
CA GLU A 162 20.86 18.47 19.94
C GLU A 162 19.54 18.34 20.71
N ASN A 163 18.92 17.16 20.64
CA ASN A 163 17.65 16.84 21.29
C ASN A 163 16.50 17.84 21.02
N THR A 164 16.47 18.42 19.82
CA THR A 164 15.49 19.41 19.41
C THR A 164 14.80 18.99 18.11
N VAL A 165 13.53 19.34 18.01
CA VAL A 165 12.72 19.20 16.79
C VAL A 165 12.21 20.56 16.33
N ARG A 166 11.97 20.68 15.02
CA ARG A 166 11.31 21.86 14.43
C ARG A 166 10.01 21.44 13.75
N GLU A 167 9.02 22.31 13.79
CA GLU A 167 7.76 22.11 13.09
C GLU A 167 7.96 22.21 11.57
N ILE A 168 7.37 21.26 10.83
CA ILE A 168 7.42 21.18 9.37
C ILE A 168 6.03 21.19 8.74
N GLY A 169 4.96 21.11 9.52
CA GLY A 169 3.60 21.11 9.03
C GLY A 169 2.60 20.77 10.12
N LYS A 170 1.36 20.60 9.71
CA LYS A 170 0.26 20.26 10.62
C LYS A 170 -0.50 19.03 10.15
N LEU A 171 -0.94 18.24 11.10
CA LEU A 171 -1.81 17.10 10.94
C LEU A 171 -3.22 17.46 11.36
N LYS A 172 -4.20 17.10 10.54
CA LYS A 172 -5.61 17.26 10.89
C LYS A 172 -5.99 16.28 12.00
N ARG A 173 -7.09 16.53 12.67
CA ARG A 173 -7.73 15.56 13.57
C ARG A 173 -8.04 14.27 12.79
N ARG A 174 -7.79 13.12 13.41
CA ARG A 174 -7.93 11.77 12.82
C ARG A 174 -6.90 11.42 11.73
N ALA A 175 -5.80 12.15 11.64
CA ALA A 175 -4.68 11.70 10.82
C ALA A 175 -4.13 10.36 11.35
N GLY A 176 -4.04 9.37 10.47
CA GLY A 176 -3.58 8.02 10.82
C GLY A 176 -2.11 7.81 10.50
N MET A 177 -1.39 7.09 11.36
CA MET A 177 0.05 6.87 11.22
C MET A 177 0.53 5.64 11.96
N ALA A 178 1.64 5.07 11.51
CA ALA A 178 2.35 4.01 12.23
C ALA A 178 3.41 4.62 13.15
N VAL A 179 3.48 4.10 14.38
CA VAL A 179 4.41 4.55 15.44
C VAL A 179 5.43 3.44 15.69
N VAL A 180 6.72 3.78 15.56
CA VAL A 180 7.84 2.86 15.72
C VAL A 180 8.73 3.18 16.92
N GLY A 181 8.39 4.19 17.70
CA GLY A 181 9.16 4.54 18.89
C GLY A 181 8.68 5.82 19.56
N SER A 182 9.45 6.27 20.51
CA SER A 182 9.23 7.58 21.14
C SER A 182 10.56 8.22 21.55
N TRP A 183 10.55 9.54 21.58
CA TRP A 183 11.70 10.33 21.96
C TRP A 183 11.26 11.54 22.81
N THR A 184 12.08 11.92 23.79
CA THR A 184 11.85 13.15 24.55
C THR A 184 12.78 14.22 23.99
N ALA A 185 12.19 15.27 23.41
CA ALA A 185 12.91 16.34 22.76
C ALA A 185 12.23 17.68 23.01
N ALA A 186 13.00 18.76 22.91
CA ALA A 186 12.46 20.11 22.93
C ALA A 186 11.92 20.48 21.55
N VAL A 187 10.71 21.04 21.50
CA VAL A 187 10.31 21.84 20.35
C VAL A 187 11.04 23.18 20.47
N LEU A 188 11.65 23.65 19.39
CA LEU A 188 12.50 24.84 19.39
C LEU A 188 11.86 25.99 20.21
N GLY A 189 12.54 26.39 21.28
CA GLY A 189 12.08 27.43 22.19
C GLY A 189 11.15 26.98 23.34
N ASN A 190 10.80 25.71 23.46
CA ASN A 190 9.90 25.16 24.49
C ASN A 190 10.61 24.10 25.34
N ALA A 191 9.95 23.72 26.45
CA ALA A 191 10.40 22.62 27.29
C ALA A 191 10.32 21.28 26.53
N PRO A 192 11.21 20.30 26.87
CA PRO A 192 11.14 18.98 26.30
C PRO A 192 9.80 18.28 26.57
N GLU A 193 9.26 17.61 25.58
CA GLU A 193 8.04 16.80 25.68
C GLU A 193 8.22 15.44 25.00
N ARG A 194 7.33 14.50 25.30
CA ARG A 194 7.38 13.15 24.70
C ARG A 194 6.74 13.18 23.30
N LEU A 195 7.53 12.78 22.32
CA LEU A 195 7.15 12.68 20.92
C LEU A 195 7.07 11.20 20.50
N ALA A 196 6.08 10.84 19.71
CA ALA A 196 6.03 9.57 18.99
C ALA A 196 6.88 9.67 17.74
N LEU A 197 7.72 8.68 17.49
CA LEU A 197 8.50 8.51 16.27
C LEU A 197 7.68 7.70 15.27
N LEU A 198 7.51 8.25 14.10
CA LEU A 198 6.78 7.64 12.97
C LEU A 198 7.74 6.81 12.09
N THR A 199 7.18 5.92 11.28
CA THR A 199 7.93 5.12 10.29
C THR A 199 8.80 5.97 9.37
N ASN A 200 8.36 7.14 8.97
CA ASN A 200 9.10 8.09 8.12
C ASN A 200 10.12 8.98 8.86
N GLY A 201 10.47 8.63 10.11
CA GLY A 201 11.43 9.41 10.90
C GLY A 201 10.93 10.77 11.40
N LYS A 202 9.66 11.13 11.16
CA LYS A 202 9.04 12.34 11.67
C LYS A 202 8.48 12.11 13.08
N PHE A 203 8.04 13.20 13.72
CA PHE A 203 7.57 13.15 15.08
C PHE A 203 6.24 13.86 15.24
N VAL A 204 5.44 13.38 16.21
CA VAL A 204 4.17 13.98 16.65
C VAL A 204 4.13 13.94 18.16
N LYS A 205 3.48 14.90 18.81
CA LYS A 205 3.30 14.86 20.25
C LYS A 205 2.55 13.60 20.67
N ALA A 206 3.12 12.80 21.54
CA ALA A 206 2.52 11.55 21.99
C ALA A 206 1.17 11.79 22.72
N ALA A 207 1.03 12.94 23.37
CA ALA A 207 -0.21 13.34 24.06
C ALA A 207 -1.38 13.63 23.10
N ASP A 208 -1.10 13.91 21.83
CA ASP A 208 -2.11 14.20 20.81
C ASP A 208 -2.54 12.96 20.03
N LEU A 209 -2.08 11.77 20.43
CA LEU A 209 -2.35 10.50 19.77
C LEU A 209 -3.21 9.59 20.64
N GLU A 210 -4.10 8.85 20.00
CA GLU A 210 -4.77 7.67 20.53
C GLU A 210 -4.49 6.45 19.66
N ALA A 211 -4.50 5.26 20.25
CA ALA A 211 -4.34 4.03 19.48
C ALA A 211 -5.47 3.90 18.45
N ALA A 212 -5.13 3.54 17.23
CA ALA A 212 -6.12 3.19 16.23
C ALA A 212 -6.67 1.79 16.55
N THR A 213 -8.00 1.67 16.57
CA THR A 213 -8.69 0.39 16.70
C THR A 213 -9.03 -0.09 15.31
N ALA A 214 -8.35 -1.13 14.86
CA ALA A 214 -8.66 -1.80 13.60
C ALA A 214 -9.96 -2.62 13.73
N SER A 215 -10.61 -2.85 12.60
CA SER A 215 -11.74 -3.77 12.55
C SER A 215 -11.28 -5.21 12.84
N ASP A 216 -12.06 -5.94 13.60
CA ASP A 216 -11.89 -7.38 13.85
C ASP A 216 -12.44 -8.24 12.69
N PHE A 217 -13.04 -7.62 11.71
CA PHE A 217 -13.58 -8.32 10.54
C PHE A 217 -12.47 -9.05 9.80
N HIS A 218 -12.78 -10.26 9.42
CA HIS A 218 -11.98 -11.08 8.50
C HIS A 218 -12.90 -11.90 7.61
N GLY A 219 -12.43 -12.20 6.39
CA GLY A 219 -13.13 -13.05 5.44
C GLY A 219 -13.17 -14.52 5.87
N VAL A 220 -13.77 -15.31 5.02
CA VAL A 220 -14.02 -16.73 5.22
C VAL A 220 -13.04 -17.56 4.39
N GLU A 221 -12.30 -18.44 5.04
CA GLU A 221 -11.49 -19.44 4.34
C GLU A 221 -12.36 -20.45 3.62
N LEU A 222 -12.11 -20.64 2.35
CA LEU A 222 -12.83 -21.58 1.51
C LEU A 222 -12.02 -22.87 1.31
N GLY A 223 -12.70 -23.99 1.35
CA GLY A 223 -12.09 -25.31 1.23
C GLY A 223 -13.13 -26.42 1.40
N GLU A 224 -12.73 -27.56 1.93
CA GLU A 224 -13.62 -28.72 2.07
C GLU A 224 -14.79 -28.46 3.04
N LYS A 225 -14.54 -27.71 4.12
CA LYS A 225 -15.55 -27.44 5.18
C LYS A 225 -16.43 -26.24 4.87
N GLN A 226 -15.90 -25.27 4.16
CA GLN A 226 -16.57 -24.00 3.86
C GLN A 226 -16.55 -23.74 2.36
N THR A 227 -17.71 -23.67 1.75
CA THR A 227 -17.85 -23.53 0.29
C THR A 227 -18.75 -22.38 -0.09
N LEU A 228 -18.67 -21.96 -1.36
CA LEU A 228 -19.66 -21.03 -1.94
C LEU A 228 -20.94 -21.79 -2.33
N PRO A 229 -22.11 -21.13 -2.31
CA PRO A 229 -22.33 -19.72 -2.07
C PRO A 229 -22.42 -19.35 -0.57
N LEU A 230 -22.03 -18.14 -0.23
CA LEU A 230 -22.24 -17.55 1.08
C LEU A 230 -22.72 -16.09 0.97
N ALA A 231 -23.09 -15.49 2.09
CA ALA A 231 -23.43 -14.07 2.16
C ALA A 231 -22.76 -13.43 3.39
N PHE A 232 -22.58 -12.12 3.33
CA PHE A 232 -22.17 -11.30 4.46
C PHE A 232 -23.27 -10.30 4.81
N VAL A 233 -23.49 -10.09 6.09
CA VAL A 233 -24.33 -9.02 6.61
C VAL A 233 -23.56 -7.70 6.54
N VAL A 234 -24.05 -6.70 5.80
CA VAL A 234 -23.33 -5.44 5.56
C VAL A 234 -23.97 -4.21 6.21
N LYS A 235 -25.01 -4.40 7.03
CA LYS A 235 -25.70 -3.33 7.74
C LYS A 235 -26.27 -3.79 9.08
N HIS A 236 -26.57 -2.85 9.94
CA HIS A 236 -27.21 -3.11 11.24
C HIS A 236 -28.69 -3.46 11.11
N GLY A 237 -29.22 -4.16 12.10
CA GLY A 237 -30.64 -4.47 12.23
C GLY A 237 -31.14 -5.54 11.28
N VAL A 238 -30.24 -6.35 10.74
CA VAL A 238 -30.61 -7.50 9.90
C VAL A 238 -31.04 -8.66 10.78
N ARG A 239 -32.08 -9.36 10.35
CA ARG A 239 -32.62 -10.55 11.02
C ARG A 239 -32.71 -11.72 10.08
N ASP A 240 -32.65 -12.92 10.63
CA ASP A 240 -33.07 -14.13 9.92
C ASP A 240 -34.60 -14.30 10.00
N PHE A 241 -35.15 -15.15 9.15
CA PHE A 241 -36.58 -15.38 9.04
C PHE A 241 -36.90 -16.86 9.01
N LYS A 242 -38.09 -17.21 9.48
CA LYS A 242 -38.79 -18.46 9.16
C LYS A 242 -39.88 -18.14 8.13
N LEU A 243 -39.88 -18.82 6.99
CA LEU A 243 -40.88 -18.66 5.96
C LEU A 243 -41.88 -19.81 6.00
N ASP A 244 -43.19 -19.49 6.05
CA ASP A 244 -44.29 -20.42 5.89
C ASP A 244 -45.28 -19.84 4.91
N GLY A 245 -45.37 -20.41 3.69
CA GLY A 245 -46.12 -19.80 2.59
C GLY A 245 -45.57 -18.42 2.27
N GLU A 246 -46.46 -17.41 2.29
CA GLU A 246 -46.12 -16.00 2.15
C GLU A 246 -45.67 -15.36 3.49
N ASP A 247 -45.94 -16.03 4.63
CA ASP A 247 -45.62 -15.47 5.93
C ASP A 247 -44.10 -15.51 6.21
N ALA A 248 -43.56 -14.42 6.77
CA ALA A 248 -42.17 -14.24 7.10
C ALA A 248 -42.02 -13.81 8.57
N GLU A 249 -41.86 -14.79 9.45
CA GLU A 249 -41.63 -14.57 10.89
C GLU A 249 -40.21 -14.18 11.14
N GLN A 250 -39.98 -13.02 11.77
CA GLN A 250 -38.65 -12.53 12.15
C GLN A 250 -38.06 -13.42 13.23
N GLY A 251 -36.77 -13.75 13.07
CA GLY A 251 -35.98 -14.51 14.02
C GLY A 251 -34.92 -13.69 14.72
N ARG A 252 -33.70 -14.24 14.78
CA ARG A 252 -32.57 -13.65 15.51
C ARG A 252 -32.01 -12.44 14.78
N ASP A 253 -31.47 -11.49 15.55
CA ASP A 253 -30.59 -10.46 15.02
C ASP A 253 -29.30 -11.10 14.51
N LEU A 254 -28.81 -10.58 13.40
CA LEU A 254 -27.54 -10.99 12.78
C LEU A 254 -26.55 -9.83 12.89
N ASP A 255 -25.36 -10.16 13.37
CA ASP A 255 -24.29 -9.17 13.51
C ASP A 255 -23.78 -8.68 12.16
N VAL A 256 -23.37 -7.43 12.10
CA VAL A 256 -22.69 -6.89 10.93
C VAL A 256 -21.41 -7.70 10.71
N HIS A 257 -21.09 -7.95 9.44
CA HIS A 257 -19.98 -8.78 8.97
C HIS A 257 -20.12 -10.30 9.25
N ALA A 258 -21.19 -10.74 9.92
CA ALA A 258 -21.45 -12.18 10.02
C ALA A 258 -21.56 -12.79 8.62
N HIS A 259 -20.86 -13.92 8.41
CA HIS A 259 -21.06 -14.74 7.22
C HIS A 259 -22.22 -15.73 7.42
N LEU A 260 -22.94 -16.00 6.35
CA LEU A 260 -24.10 -16.87 6.31
C LEU A 260 -23.94 -17.89 5.18
N ASP A 261 -23.98 -19.16 5.51
CA ASP A 261 -23.90 -20.23 4.53
C ASP A 261 -25.23 -20.35 3.76
N LEU A 262 -25.15 -20.13 2.45
CA LEU A 262 -26.30 -20.20 1.57
C LEU A 262 -26.44 -21.59 0.96
N THR A 263 -27.69 -22.06 0.77
CA THR A 263 -27.97 -23.29 0.02
C THR A 263 -28.00 -23.05 -1.51
N GLY A 264 -27.89 -21.81 -1.95
CA GLY A 264 -28.12 -21.41 -3.35
C GLY A 264 -29.59 -21.29 -3.76
N LYS A 265 -30.53 -21.69 -2.89
CA LYS A 265 -32.00 -21.59 -3.14
C LYS A 265 -32.48 -20.22 -2.67
N PHE A 266 -33.48 -19.71 -3.37
CA PHE A 266 -34.17 -18.50 -2.97
C PHE A 266 -35.69 -18.67 -3.09
N ARG A 267 -36.46 -17.81 -2.40
CA ARG A 267 -37.90 -17.75 -2.42
C ARG A 267 -38.34 -16.30 -2.39
N THR A 268 -39.50 -16.02 -2.99
CA THR A 268 -40.15 -14.72 -2.86
C THR A 268 -41.32 -14.85 -1.90
N ALA A 269 -41.45 -13.94 -0.94
CA ALA A 269 -42.54 -13.80 -0.01
C ALA A 269 -42.84 -12.30 0.17
N HIS A 270 -44.11 -11.89 0.12
CA HIS A 270 -44.55 -10.48 0.16
C HIS A 270 -43.79 -9.56 -0.81
N GLY A 271 -43.44 -10.07 -2.01
CA GLY A 271 -42.69 -9.32 -3.01
C GLY A 271 -41.20 -9.14 -2.70
N GLU A 272 -40.69 -9.65 -1.59
CA GLU A 272 -39.29 -9.62 -1.22
C GLU A 272 -38.61 -10.96 -1.50
N LYS A 273 -37.39 -10.92 -1.98
CA LYS A 273 -36.54 -12.11 -2.23
C LYS A 273 -35.77 -12.49 -0.96
N PHE A 274 -35.78 -13.78 -0.62
CA PHE A 274 -35.08 -14.36 0.51
C PHE A 274 -34.13 -15.46 0.03
N TRP A 275 -32.93 -15.50 0.59
CA TRP A 275 -31.99 -16.60 0.44
C TRP A 275 -32.15 -17.63 1.53
N ALA A 276 -32.16 -18.91 1.17
CA ALA A 276 -32.18 -20.01 2.11
C ALA A 276 -30.80 -20.24 2.71
N LEU A 277 -30.73 -20.24 4.03
CA LEU A 277 -29.53 -20.57 4.82
C LEU A 277 -29.43 -22.07 5.02
N SER A 278 -28.21 -22.57 5.22
CA SER A 278 -27.94 -24.00 5.50
C SER A 278 -28.57 -24.50 6.81
N ASN A 279 -28.85 -23.59 7.75
CA ASN A 279 -29.51 -23.89 9.03
C ASN A 279 -31.06 -23.93 8.94
N GLY A 280 -31.63 -23.86 7.74
CA GLY A 280 -33.06 -23.86 7.50
C GLY A 280 -33.79 -22.52 7.69
N ARG A 281 -33.05 -21.47 8.04
CA ARG A 281 -33.57 -20.09 8.14
C ARG A 281 -33.45 -19.38 6.78
N TRP A 282 -33.90 -18.14 6.72
CA TRP A 282 -33.89 -17.33 5.53
C TRP A 282 -33.37 -15.91 5.85
N VAL A 283 -32.74 -15.26 4.89
CA VAL A 283 -32.31 -13.86 4.99
C VAL A 283 -32.78 -13.08 3.76
N ARG A 284 -33.21 -11.84 3.95
CA ARG A 284 -33.60 -10.99 2.82
C ARG A 284 -32.42 -10.68 1.93
N HIS A 285 -32.61 -10.82 0.63
CA HIS A 285 -31.57 -10.52 -0.36
C HIS A 285 -30.99 -9.10 -0.23
N LYS A 286 -31.85 -8.11 0.03
CA LYS A 286 -31.46 -6.69 0.17
C LYS A 286 -30.67 -6.37 1.45
N ASP A 287 -30.58 -7.30 2.38
CA ASP A 287 -29.97 -7.11 3.69
C ASP A 287 -28.55 -7.68 3.77
N VAL A 288 -28.12 -8.39 2.74
CA VAL A 288 -26.83 -9.08 2.67
C VAL A 288 -26.16 -8.88 1.32
N THR A 289 -24.85 -8.99 1.30
CA THR A 289 -24.05 -9.11 0.09
C THR A 289 -23.71 -10.58 -0.14
N THR A 290 -23.96 -11.09 -1.36
CA THR A 290 -23.78 -12.51 -1.69
C THR A 290 -22.49 -12.75 -2.48
N VAL A 291 -21.81 -13.83 -2.14
CA VAL A 291 -20.67 -14.38 -2.89
C VAL A 291 -21.13 -15.70 -3.50
N LEU A 292 -21.35 -15.69 -4.80
CA LEU A 292 -21.82 -16.88 -5.53
C LEU A 292 -20.63 -17.68 -6.09
N ALA A 293 -20.84 -19.00 -6.20
CA ALA A 293 -19.88 -19.84 -6.90
C ALA A 293 -19.77 -19.42 -8.37
N ARG A 294 -18.54 -19.41 -8.90
CA ARG A 294 -18.28 -19.06 -10.28
C ARG A 294 -18.47 -20.29 -11.19
N ASN A 295 -19.28 -20.15 -12.23
CA ASN A 295 -19.50 -21.21 -13.20
C ASN A 295 -18.61 -21.06 -14.46
N VAL A 296 -18.17 -19.83 -14.74
CA VAL A 296 -17.31 -19.51 -15.89
C VAL A 296 -16.03 -18.88 -15.37
N PHE A 297 -14.90 -19.46 -15.70
CA PHE A 297 -13.60 -19.00 -15.29
C PHE A 297 -12.87 -18.36 -16.46
N PRO A 298 -11.99 -17.35 -16.21
CA PRO A 298 -11.10 -16.83 -17.24
C PRO A 298 -10.13 -17.91 -17.75
N ASP A 299 -9.67 -17.78 -19.00
CA ASP A 299 -8.75 -18.73 -19.60
C ASP A 299 -7.42 -18.88 -18.85
N PHE A 300 -6.99 -17.81 -18.16
CA PHE A 300 -5.79 -17.83 -17.33
C PHE A 300 -5.97 -18.56 -15.98
N ALA A 301 -7.18 -18.96 -15.59
CA ALA A 301 -7.45 -19.66 -14.32
C ALA A 301 -7.01 -21.14 -14.40
N VAL A 302 -5.72 -21.35 -14.68
CA VAL A 302 -5.06 -22.65 -14.75
C VAL A 302 -4.45 -23.02 -13.39
N GLU A 303 -4.08 -24.28 -13.21
CA GLU A 303 -3.46 -24.76 -11.96
C GLU A 303 -2.23 -23.91 -11.58
N GLY A 304 -2.13 -23.57 -10.30
CA GLY A 304 -1.06 -22.72 -9.75
C GLY A 304 -1.19 -21.22 -10.01
N GLN A 305 -2.06 -20.79 -10.91
CA GLN A 305 -2.28 -19.35 -11.14
C GLN A 305 -3.09 -18.74 -10.00
N LYS A 306 -2.49 -17.81 -9.25
CA LYS A 306 -3.15 -17.03 -8.21
C LYS A 306 -3.84 -15.82 -8.83
N TRP A 307 -5.08 -15.57 -8.41
CA TRP A 307 -5.81 -14.40 -8.88
C TRP A 307 -6.92 -13.99 -7.92
N LEU A 308 -7.33 -12.73 -8.01
CA LEU A 308 -8.41 -12.13 -7.22
C LEU A 308 -9.58 -11.79 -8.15
N ASP A 309 -10.81 -12.04 -7.70
CA ASP A 309 -12.06 -11.63 -8.33
C ASP A 309 -12.72 -10.57 -7.45
N VAL A 310 -12.68 -9.32 -7.87
CA VAL A 310 -13.24 -8.17 -7.13
C VAL A 310 -14.51 -7.70 -7.80
N SER A 311 -15.64 -7.79 -7.10
CA SER A 311 -16.90 -7.17 -7.52
C SER A 311 -17.06 -5.81 -6.86
N VAL A 312 -17.00 -4.74 -7.66
CA VAL A 312 -17.13 -3.37 -7.13
C VAL A 312 -18.56 -3.05 -6.70
N VAL A 313 -19.57 -3.67 -7.33
CA VAL A 313 -20.97 -3.46 -6.99
C VAL A 313 -21.36 -4.21 -5.72
N MET A 314 -20.86 -5.44 -5.56
CA MET A 314 -21.16 -6.26 -4.40
C MET A 314 -20.24 -5.95 -3.20
N GLY A 315 -19.16 -5.21 -3.40
CA GLY A 315 -18.17 -4.98 -2.35
C GLY A 315 -17.52 -6.26 -1.86
N THR A 316 -17.22 -7.20 -2.76
CA THR A 316 -16.67 -8.52 -2.40
C THR A 316 -15.40 -8.83 -3.16
N LEU A 317 -14.55 -9.63 -2.53
CA LEU A 317 -13.34 -10.20 -3.14
C LEU A 317 -13.32 -11.70 -2.89
N VAL A 318 -12.99 -12.46 -3.95
CA VAL A 318 -12.68 -13.90 -3.82
C VAL A 318 -11.29 -14.13 -4.37
N ALA A 319 -10.43 -14.76 -3.58
CA ALA A 319 -9.11 -15.20 -4.00
C ALA A 319 -9.16 -16.64 -4.50
N TYR A 320 -8.50 -16.89 -5.62
CA TYR A 320 -8.48 -18.19 -6.31
C TYR A 320 -7.04 -18.66 -6.58
N GLU A 321 -6.86 -19.96 -6.53
CA GLU A 321 -5.73 -20.65 -7.15
C GLU A 321 -6.27 -21.57 -8.27
N GLY A 322 -6.00 -21.20 -9.50
CA GLY A 322 -6.69 -21.80 -10.65
C GLY A 322 -8.20 -21.57 -10.56
N LYS A 323 -8.96 -22.64 -10.45
CA LYS A 323 -10.43 -22.61 -10.28
C LYS A 323 -10.88 -22.81 -8.84
N ARG A 324 -9.96 -23.08 -7.92
CA ARG A 324 -10.26 -23.35 -6.52
C ARG A 324 -10.29 -22.04 -5.73
N PRO A 325 -11.45 -21.68 -5.13
CA PRO A 325 -11.51 -20.52 -4.26
C PRO A 325 -10.78 -20.82 -2.93
N PHE A 326 -10.08 -19.80 -2.41
CA PHE A 326 -9.27 -19.89 -1.20
C PHE A 326 -9.82 -19.03 -0.07
N LEU A 327 -10.28 -17.82 -0.40
CA LEU A 327 -10.79 -16.85 0.56
C LEU A 327 -11.94 -16.06 -0.07
N ALA A 328 -13.01 -15.81 0.68
CA ALA A 328 -14.03 -14.83 0.32
C ALA A 328 -14.08 -13.76 1.39
N THR A 329 -14.08 -12.48 1.00
CA THR A 329 -14.11 -11.36 1.94
C THR A 329 -14.87 -10.17 1.37
N LEU A 330 -15.13 -9.18 2.23
CA LEU A 330 -15.68 -7.89 1.87
C LEU A 330 -14.56 -6.89 1.56
N VAL A 331 -14.82 -6.02 0.60
CA VAL A 331 -13.95 -4.89 0.27
C VAL A 331 -14.78 -3.62 0.18
N SER A 332 -14.17 -2.49 0.49
CA SER A 332 -14.72 -1.18 0.16
C SER A 332 -14.00 -0.62 -1.06
N VAL A 333 -14.77 -0.03 -1.95
CA VAL A 333 -14.26 0.54 -3.18
C VAL A 333 -14.89 1.92 -3.36
N GLY A 334 -14.07 2.96 -3.49
CA GLY A 334 -14.54 4.33 -3.67
C GLY A 334 -15.05 4.61 -5.09
N ARG A 335 -16.01 5.51 -5.24
CA ARG A 335 -16.61 5.89 -6.55
C ARG A 335 -15.62 6.58 -7.49
N ASP A 336 -14.81 7.47 -6.93
CA ASP A 336 -13.97 8.38 -7.70
C ASP A 336 -12.49 8.02 -7.54
N ALA A 337 -12.12 6.84 -8.04
CA ALA A 337 -10.74 6.41 -8.04
C ALA A 337 -9.86 7.32 -8.92
N GLN A 338 -9.34 8.41 -8.36
CA GLN A 338 -8.15 9.04 -8.92
C GLN A 338 -6.98 8.02 -8.82
N PRO A 339 -6.11 7.90 -9.85
CA PRO A 339 -4.88 7.17 -9.64
C PRO A 339 -4.14 7.81 -8.47
N ALA A 340 -3.56 6.99 -7.61
CA ALA A 340 -2.59 7.49 -6.66
C ALA A 340 -1.59 8.34 -7.44
N ALA A 341 -1.34 9.55 -6.96
CA ALA A 341 -0.23 10.33 -7.48
C ALA A 341 0.98 9.40 -7.43
N THR A 342 1.61 9.20 -8.57
CA THR A 342 2.79 8.35 -8.68
C THR A 342 3.75 8.74 -7.58
N ILE A 343 3.85 7.88 -6.58
CA ILE A 343 5.06 7.85 -5.78
C ILE A 343 6.11 7.52 -6.82
N ASP A 344 7.14 8.36 -6.93
CA ASP A 344 8.23 8.23 -7.91
C ASP A 344 8.85 6.82 -7.85
N VAL A 345 8.15 5.87 -8.44
CA VAL A 345 8.57 4.50 -8.61
C VAL A 345 9.19 4.43 -9.98
N ALA A 346 10.44 4.87 -10.08
CA ALA A 346 11.25 4.97 -11.27
C ALA A 346 10.74 6.05 -12.27
N ALA A 347 11.53 7.08 -12.47
CA ALA A 347 11.39 8.02 -13.58
C ALA A 347 11.36 7.25 -14.91
N GLY A 348 10.20 7.11 -15.50
CA GLY A 348 10.07 6.47 -16.80
C GLY A 348 8.66 6.26 -17.31
N ASP A 349 7.74 5.85 -16.48
CA ASP A 349 6.37 5.58 -16.92
C ASP A 349 5.36 6.46 -16.16
N VAL A 350 4.96 7.54 -16.78
CA VAL A 350 3.78 8.31 -16.34
C VAL A 350 2.56 7.44 -16.61
N PRO A 351 1.80 7.01 -15.58
CA PRO A 351 0.57 6.28 -15.83
C PRO A 351 -0.41 7.17 -16.62
N PRO A 352 -1.23 6.59 -17.48
CA PRO A 352 -2.24 7.35 -18.20
C PRO A 352 -3.21 8.01 -17.20
N PRO A 353 -3.78 9.19 -17.56
CA PRO A 353 -4.74 9.87 -16.70
C PRO A 353 -5.92 8.96 -16.35
N ALA A 354 -6.38 9.08 -15.11
CA ALA A 354 -7.39 8.22 -14.50
C ALA A 354 -8.65 8.08 -15.37
N ALA A 355 -8.85 6.88 -15.88
CA ALA A 355 -10.20 6.44 -16.22
C ALA A 355 -10.95 6.11 -14.92
N ALA A 356 -12.25 6.38 -14.89
CA ALA A 356 -13.18 5.90 -13.86
C ALA A 356 -12.86 4.44 -13.53
N PHE A 357 -13.17 3.97 -12.31
CA PHE A 357 -12.81 2.64 -11.78
C PHE A 357 -12.78 1.58 -12.90
N GLY A 358 -11.61 1.41 -13.53
CA GLY A 358 -11.46 0.60 -14.74
C GLY A 358 -11.78 -0.85 -14.39
N LEU A 359 -12.83 -1.37 -15.03
CA LEU A 359 -13.11 -2.80 -15.04
C LEU A 359 -12.07 -3.47 -15.93
N GLY A 360 -11.68 -4.69 -15.60
CA GLY A 360 -10.71 -5.43 -16.41
C GLY A 360 -9.84 -6.36 -15.58
N THR A 361 -8.80 -6.87 -16.22
CA THR A 361 -7.80 -7.73 -15.58
C THR A 361 -6.49 -6.96 -15.47
N PHE A 362 -5.95 -6.92 -14.27
CA PHE A 362 -4.73 -6.22 -13.90
C PHE A 362 -3.73 -7.17 -13.25
N GLU A 363 -2.45 -6.81 -13.27
CA GLU A 363 -1.39 -7.55 -12.60
C GLU A 363 -1.03 -6.85 -11.27
N VAL A 364 -0.66 -7.60 -10.25
CA VAL A 364 0.03 -7.06 -9.08
C VAL A 364 1.47 -6.73 -9.51
N ARG A 365 1.83 -5.45 -9.54
CA ARG A 365 3.15 -4.95 -9.98
C ARG A 365 4.14 -4.79 -8.86
N ALA A 366 3.66 -4.39 -7.69
CA ALA A 366 4.51 -4.18 -6.52
C ALA A 366 3.75 -4.49 -5.24
N LYS A 367 4.51 -4.78 -4.18
CA LYS A 367 4.01 -4.95 -2.83
C LYS A 367 4.87 -4.16 -1.86
N HIS A 368 4.20 -3.56 -0.87
CA HIS A 368 4.83 -2.77 0.18
C HIS A 368 4.27 -3.19 1.53
N ILE A 369 5.14 -3.53 2.49
CA ILE A 369 4.70 -3.85 3.86
C ILE A 369 3.90 -2.68 4.40
N THR A 370 4.45 -1.47 4.25
CA THR A 370 3.70 -0.23 4.41
C THR A 370 4.07 0.73 3.29
N LEU A 371 3.20 1.69 3.03
CA LEU A 371 3.46 2.77 2.12
C LEU A 371 3.40 4.09 2.89
N VAL A 372 4.55 4.73 2.98
CA VAL A 372 4.76 6.03 3.61
C VAL A 372 4.85 7.09 2.54
N GLY A 373 4.15 8.20 2.66
CA GLY A 373 4.27 9.27 1.67
C GLY A 373 3.33 10.43 1.94
N ALA A 374 3.65 11.57 1.34
CA ALA A 374 2.80 12.74 1.34
C ALA A 374 1.56 12.46 0.50
N ASP A 375 0.51 12.02 1.15
CA ASP A 375 -0.87 12.14 0.68
C ASP A 375 -1.27 11.41 -0.63
N PRO A 376 -0.78 10.20 -0.95
CA PRO A 376 -1.39 9.45 -2.05
C PRO A 376 -2.80 8.96 -1.70
N PHE A 377 -3.16 9.01 -0.40
CA PHE A 377 -4.43 8.58 0.15
C PHE A 377 -5.23 9.76 0.73
N ALA A 378 -4.96 11.01 0.30
CA ALA A 378 -5.78 12.17 0.65
C ALA A 378 -7.21 11.90 0.24
N LEU A 379 -7.92 11.32 1.16
CA LEU A 379 -9.36 11.18 1.07
C LEU A 379 -9.94 12.59 0.96
N ARG A 380 -10.76 12.85 -0.03
CA ARG A 380 -11.43 14.14 -0.27
C ARG A 380 -12.14 14.69 0.98
N GLU A 381 -12.30 13.87 2.00
CA GLU A 381 -13.06 14.17 3.19
C GLU A 381 -12.35 13.84 4.49
N SER A 382 -11.31 14.45 4.89
CA SER A 382 -10.94 14.49 6.30
C SER A 382 -9.91 13.51 6.89
N TYR A 383 -9.38 12.52 6.19
CA TYR A 383 -8.32 11.69 6.74
C TYR A 383 -7.00 11.98 6.04
N GLN A 384 -5.95 12.30 6.82
CA GLN A 384 -4.58 12.23 6.35
C GLN A 384 -4.00 10.89 6.80
N LEU A 385 -3.47 10.10 5.88
CA LEU A 385 -2.86 8.82 6.19
C LEU A 385 -1.37 8.91 5.89
N TYR A 386 -0.56 8.84 6.93
CA TYR A 386 0.89 8.93 6.84
C TYR A 386 1.56 7.56 6.73
N ASP A 387 0.79 6.50 6.86
CA ASP A 387 1.25 5.12 6.68
C ASP A 387 0.05 4.21 6.43
N VAL A 388 0.15 3.36 5.42
CA VAL A 388 -0.90 2.42 5.03
C VAL A 388 -0.30 1.02 4.94
N PRO A 389 -0.86 0.03 5.66
CA PRO A 389 -0.31 -1.32 5.71
C PRO A 389 -0.76 -2.20 4.54
N TRP A 390 0.08 -3.18 4.22
CA TRP A 390 -0.20 -4.29 3.31
C TRP A 390 -0.65 -3.85 1.92
N VAL A 391 0.14 -2.96 1.33
CA VAL A 391 -0.21 -2.36 0.03
C VAL A 391 0.24 -3.26 -1.11
N PHE A 392 -0.63 -3.47 -2.09
CA PHE A 392 -0.28 -4.02 -3.39
C PHE A 392 -0.75 -3.10 -4.51
N GLU A 393 0.20 -2.80 -5.40
CA GLU A 393 -0.01 -1.93 -6.54
C GLU A 393 -0.41 -2.75 -7.75
N LEU A 394 -1.47 -2.33 -8.43
CA LEU A 394 -1.94 -2.94 -9.67
C LEU A 394 -1.34 -2.26 -10.90
N SER A 395 -1.27 -2.98 -12.00
CA SER A 395 -0.79 -2.45 -13.28
C SER A 395 -1.58 -1.24 -13.82
N SER A 396 -2.76 -0.99 -13.25
CA SER A 396 -3.54 0.22 -13.49
C SER A 396 -3.09 1.45 -12.68
N GLY A 397 -2.09 1.32 -11.80
CA GLY A 397 -1.70 2.34 -10.82
C GLY A 397 -2.62 2.41 -9.61
N ARG A 398 -3.60 1.50 -9.49
CA ARG A 398 -4.46 1.41 -8.31
C ARG A 398 -3.78 0.67 -7.19
N LEU A 399 -4.19 1.02 -5.96
CA LEU A 399 -3.71 0.35 -4.76
C LEU A 399 -4.84 -0.47 -4.14
N ALA A 400 -4.46 -1.62 -3.59
CA ALA A 400 -5.27 -2.34 -2.63
C ALA A 400 -4.49 -2.43 -1.32
N TYR A 401 -5.16 -2.28 -0.16
CA TYR A 401 -4.47 -2.10 1.11
C TYR A 401 -5.35 -2.39 2.32
N GLY A 402 -4.71 -2.55 3.48
CA GLY A 402 -5.39 -2.72 4.75
C GLY A 402 -5.86 -1.38 5.33
N ALA A 403 -7.17 -1.23 5.51
CA ALA A 403 -7.78 -0.03 6.08
C ALA A 403 -8.02 -0.22 7.58
N TYR A 404 -7.17 0.39 8.42
CA TYR A 404 -7.29 0.32 9.88
C TYR A 404 -8.14 1.44 10.49
N TRP A 405 -8.61 2.38 9.68
CA TRP A 405 -9.30 3.61 10.12
C TRP A 405 -10.82 3.54 10.06
N HIS A 406 -11.40 2.48 9.54
CA HIS A 406 -12.85 2.26 9.47
C HIS A 406 -13.21 0.78 9.54
N ASP A 407 -14.52 0.54 9.71
CA ASP A 407 -15.14 -0.79 9.74
C ASP A 407 -16.29 -0.89 8.72
N ARG A 408 -16.13 -0.32 7.53
CA ARG A 408 -17.18 -0.23 6.50
C ARG A 408 -16.89 -1.11 5.30
N PHE A 409 -16.62 -2.40 5.54
CA PHE A 409 -16.36 -3.34 4.45
C PHE A 409 -17.67 -3.85 3.84
N GLY A 410 -17.66 -4.07 2.51
CA GLY A 410 -18.83 -4.53 1.74
C GLY A 410 -19.77 -3.41 1.30
N VAL A 411 -19.42 -2.15 1.59
CA VAL A 411 -20.18 -0.97 1.15
C VAL A 411 -19.22 0.02 0.49
N GLU A 412 -19.80 0.90 -0.31
CA GLU A 412 -19.02 1.94 -0.94
C GLU A 412 -18.38 2.88 0.11
N HIS A 413 -17.07 2.95 0.10
CA HIS A 413 -16.28 3.80 0.99
C HIS A 413 -14.91 4.07 0.38
N GLY A 414 -14.29 5.20 0.74
CA GLY A 414 -12.93 5.53 0.32
C GLY A 414 -12.84 6.32 -0.99
N SER A 415 -11.62 6.65 -1.40
CA SER A 415 -11.30 7.59 -2.48
C SER A 415 -10.69 6.97 -3.73
N GLY A 416 -10.72 5.63 -3.85
CA GLY A 416 -10.29 5.05 -5.12
C GLY A 416 -9.33 3.87 -5.05
N GLY A 417 -9.00 3.39 -3.87
CA GLY A 417 -8.35 2.11 -3.68
C GLY A 417 -9.35 0.96 -3.49
N ILE A 418 -8.83 -0.24 -3.31
CA ILE A 418 -9.56 -1.39 -2.80
C ILE A 418 -9.16 -1.54 -1.34
N GLU A 419 -10.08 -1.21 -0.44
CA GLU A 419 -9.86 -1.26 1.00
C GLU A 419 -10.30 -2.61 1.56
N LEU A 420 -9.39 -3.29 2.23
CA LEU A 420 -9.60 -4.57 2.90
C LEU A 420 -9.53 -4.37 4.42
N SER A 421 -10.10 -5.31 5.18
CA SER A 421 -9.77 -5.39 6.60
C SER A 421 -8.26 -5.64 6.77
N PRO A 422 -7.64 -5.15 7.84
CA PRO A 422 -6.22 -5.39 8.08
C PRO A 422 -5.85 -6.87 8.09
N ALA A 423 -6.72 -7.72 8.64
CA ALA A 423 -6.50 -9.17 8.69
C ALA A 423 -6.48 -9.81 7.29
N ASP A 424 -7.44 -9.45 6.43
CA ASP A 424 -7.50 -9.98 5.06
C ASP A 424 -6.40 -9.41 4.18
N ALA A 425 -6.07 -8.13 4.36
CA ALA A 425 -4.97 -7.50 3.63
C ALA A 425 -3.63 -8.17 3.97
N ALA A 426 -3.34 -8.41 5.27
CA ALA A 426 -2.15 -9.13 5.72
C ALA A 426 -2.09 -10.53 5.11
N ARG A 427 -3.20 -11.26 5.15
CA ARG A 427 -3.31 -12.61 4.61
C ARG A 427 -3.07 -12.67 3.11
N LEU A 428 -3.75 -11.82 2.36
CA LEU A 428 -3.56 -11.72 0.91
C LEU A 428 -2.14 -11.27 0.58
N PHE A 429 -1.59 -10.32 1.32
CA PHE A 429 -0.22 -9.86 1.14
C PHE A 429 0.79 -11.01 1.25
N GLN A 430 0.64 -11.91 2.21
CA GLN A 430 1.51 -13.09 2.33
C GLN A 430 1.30 -14.09 1.17
N TRP A 431 0.07 -14.23 0.71
CA TRP A 431 -0.29 -15.20 -0.32
C TRP A 431 0.01 -14.75 -1.74
N LEU A 432 -0.09 -13.44 -2.06
CA LEU A 432 0.13 -12.88 -3.40
C LEU A 432 1.60 -12.97 -3.85
N THR A 433 1.82 -13.09 -5.13
CA THR A 433 3.14 -12.96 -5.78
C THR A 433 3.29 -11.58 -6.42
N PRO A 434 4.52 -10.99 -6.39
CA PRO A 434 5.76 -11.51 -5.81
C PRO A 434 5.75 -11.54 -4.29
N SER A 435 6.58 -12.38 -3.67
CA SER A 435 6.82 -12.36 -2.23
C SER A 435 7.83 -11.26 -1.89
N VAL A 436 7.58 -10.50 -0.81
CA VAL A 436 8.58 -9.54 -0.32
C VAL A 436 9.72 -10.31 0.34
N PRO A 437 10.97 -10.14 -0.09
CA PRO A 437 12.11 -10.83 0.50
C PRO A 437 12.39 -10.40 1.94
N ASP A 438 13.00 -11.27 2.73
CA ASP A 438 13.38 -10.97 4.10
C ASP A 438 14.28 -9.72 4.19
N GLY A 439 13.92 -8.82 5.08
CA GLY A 439 14.59 -7.54 5.29
C GLY A 439 14.32 -6.49 4.22
N TRP A 440 13.46 -6.76 3.23
CA TRP A 440 12.95 -5.75 2.30
C TRP A 440 11.63 -5.18 2.80
N HIS A 441 11.36 -3.93 2.47
CA HIS A 441 10.10 -3.28 2.79
C HIS A 441 9.10 -3.30 1.62
N GLY A 442 9.61 -3.36 0.42
CA GLY A 442 8.80 -3.50 -0.78
C GLY A 442 9.55 -4.19 -1.92
N VAL A 443 8.77 -4.77 -2.83
CA VAL A 443 9.26 -5.50 -4.00
C VAL A 443 8.43 -5.14 -5.22
N SER A 444 9.08 -5.02 -6.37
CA SER A 444 8.43 -4.88 -7.68
C SER A 444 8.54 -6.19 -8.45
N THR A 445 7.51 -6.53 -9.22
CA THR A 445 7.53 -7.72 -10.09
C THR A 445 8.58 -7.56 -11.17
N LEU A 446 9.50 -8.52 -11.25
CA LEU A 446 10.50 -8.59 -12.30
C LEU A 446 9.93 -9.21 -13.57
N HIS A 447 10.60 -8.96 -14.70
CA HIS A 447 10.24 -9.61 -15.95
C HIS A 447 10.39 -11.16 -15.84
N GLY A 448 9.35 -11.88 -16.26
CA GLY A 448 9.35 -13.36 -16.26
C GLY A 448 8.92 -14.03 -14.95
N GLU A 449 8.64 -13.28 -13.90
CA GLU A 449 8.08 -13.85 -12.68
C GLU A 449 6.58 -14.13 -12.81
N ALA A 450 6.11 -15.16 -12.10
CA ALA A 450 4.68 -15.42 -11.96
C ALA A 450 4.02 -14.25 -11.25
N LYS A 451 2.94 -13.74 -11.84
CA LYS A 451 2.21 -12.59 -11.31
C LYS A 451 0.84 -13.01 -10.82
N THR A 452 0.40 -12.41 -9.74
CA THR A 452 -1.01 -12.51 -9.36
C THR A 452 -1.84 -11.59 -10.24
N LEU A 453 -2.95 -12.09 -10.77
CA LEU A 453 -3.90 -11.32 -11.56
C LEU A 453 -5.06 -10.85 -10.70
N VAL A 454 -5.64 -9.70 -11.03
CA VAL A 454 -6.79 -9.12 -10.34
C VAL A 454 -7.85 -8.77 -11.38
N VAL A 455 -8.97 -9.46 -11.32
CA VAL A 455 -10.15 -9.17 -12.14
C VAL A 455 -11.03 -8.20 -11.37
N ILE A 456 -11.25 -7.03 -11.91
CA ILE A 456 -12.18 -6.03 -11.35
C ILE A 456 -13.42 -6.00 -12.25
N ARG A 457 -14.57 -6.30 -11.67
CA ARG A 457 -15.85 -6.36 -12.39
C ARG A 457 -16.97 -5.69 -11.58
N LYS A 458 -18.11 -5.49 -12.27
CA LYS A 458 -19.36 -5.05 -11.63
C LYS A 458 -19.89 -6.09 -10.66
#